data_b76b9dd11d496c9ef46ca0a54b25e4e4
#
_entry.id   b76b9dd11d496c9ef46ca0a54b25e4e4
#
_cell.length_a   1.000
_cell.length_b   1.000
_cell.length_c   1.000
_cell.angle_alpha   90.00
_cell.angle_beta   90.00
_cell.angle_gamma   90.00
#
_symmetry.space_group_name_H-M   'P 1'
#
loop_
_entity.id
_entity.type
_entity.pdbx_description
1 polymer ?
#
loop_
_entity_poly.entity_id
_entity_poly.type
_entity_poly.pdbx_seq_one_letter_code
_entity_poly.pdbx_strand_id
1 'polypeptide(L)'
;MIEAAVDRGIREMQEEPKRSVRKLADLGRQFSRGRFQKNFFDLSQTLLQDDNSPYYTILSRLTRETNHETLKKFGVNIGYTSWTYGASLIRSYEKEHGYDVPWTVFMHYLPDGPLGLKQIGGLIEEGRSIGIYTYFIYLEEMPEDWTELTELFHSFDNSAFLLFLPDRELEDGDADLLSGCRNLLVSAEIASCYRENIRLLKQRGCIVANHYYYYSSDPEEITRQVKDCDSPLLLFIARDDCMPEDRRRVADAVYDIRYHPEFPVFPVELHSDFRRVDQIISGRTCLLEVEANRKVSLPDGSFLSALDPDMTLAGLLRKISGQTVCGEYA
;
A
#
# COMPACT_ATOMS: atom_id res chain seq x y z
N MET A 1 -9.41 9.63 20.48
CA MET A 1 -8.72 10.94 20.28
C MET A 1 -8.20 11.09 18.84
N ILE A 2 -7.43 10.14 18.30
CA ILE A 2 -6.86 10.20 16.94
C ILE A 2 -7.96 10.19 15.89
N GLU A 3 -8.90 9.26 15.96
CA GLU A 3 -10.04 9.22 15.03
C GLU A 3 -10.82 10.53 14.99
N ALA A 4 -11.07 11.16 16.14
CA ALA A 4 -11.74 12.44 16.20
C ALA A 4 -10.92 13.59 15.57
N ALA A 5 -9.59 13.51 15.65
CA ALA A 5 -8.70 14.48 14.99
C ALA A 5 -8.71 14.30 13.48
N VAL A 6 -8.65 13.05 13.01
CA VAL A 6 -8.72 12.69 11.59
C VAL A 6 -10.10 13.08 11.02
N ASP A 7 -11.18 12.72 11.71
CA ASP A 7 -12.55 13.07 11.33
C ASP A 7 -12.73 14.59 11.16
N ARG A 8 -12.27 15.38 12.14
CA ARG A 8 -12.28 16.84 12.04
C ARG A 8 -11.46 17.33 10.85
N GLY A 9 -10.25 16.78 10.67
CA GLY A 9 -9.37 17.16 9.57
C GLY A 9 -10.00 16.91 8.21
N ILE A 10 -10.68 15.78 8.01
CA ILE A 10 -11.37 15.47 6.75
C ILE A 10 -12.51 16.47 6.51
N ARG A 11 -13.33 16.80 7.52
CA ARG A 11 -14.40 17.80 7.40
C ARG A 11 -13.87 19.19 7.08
N GLU A 12 -12.84 19.63 7.80
CA GLU A 12 -12.19 20.93 7.53
C GLU A 12 -11.60 20.96 6.10
N MET A 13 -11.06 19.85 5.58
CA MET A 13 -10.56 19.77 4.20
C MET A 13 -11.67 19.90 3.14
N GLN A 14 -12.88 19.48 3.44
CA GLN A 14 -14.02 19.67 2.52
C GLN A 14 -14.42 21.16 2.40
N GLU A 15 -14.25 21.94 3.47
CA GLU A 15 -14.61 23.36 3.52
C GLU A 15 -13.47 24.24 2.99
N GLU A 16 -12.25 24.07 3.51
CA GLU A 16 -11.06 24.86 3.16
C GLU A 16 -9.84 23.95 2.90
N PRO A 17 -9.72 23.30 1.72
CA PRO A 17 -8.71 22.27 1.47
C PRO A 17 -7.29 22.71 1.79
N LYS A 18 -6.85 23.87 1.24
CA LYS A 18 -5.46 24.34 1.38
C LYS A 18 -5.05 24.58 2.82
N ARG A 19 -5.90 25.30 3.58
CA ARG A 19 -5.63 25.63 4.97
C ARG A 19 -5.63 24.39 5.86
N SER A 20 -6.60 23.52 5.65
CA SER A 20 -6.81 22.33 6.49
C SER A 20 -5.73 21.27 6.27
N VAL A 21 -5.29 21.09 5.04
CA VAL A 21 -4.18 20.19 4.72
C VAL A 21 -2.88 20.64 5.37
N ARG A 22 -2.54 21.94 5.30
CA ARG A 22 -1.37 22.49 5.99
C ARG A 22 -1.46 22.31 7.51
N LYS A 23 -2.61 22.62 8.09
CA LYS A 23 -2.86 22.41 9.52
C LYS A 23 -2.70 20.94 9.93
N LEU A 24 -3.15 20.00 9.11
CA LEU A 24 -2.96 18.57 9.37
C LEU A 24 -1.49 18.14 9.25
N ALA A 25 -0.76 18.66 8.27
CA ALA A 25 0.68 18.41 8.14
C ALA A 25 1.44 18.97 9.36
N ASP A 26 1.10 20.17 9.81
CA ASP A 26 1.67 20.81 11.02
C ASP A 26 1.36 20.01 12.28
N LEU A 27 0.11 19.58 12.46
CA LEU A 27 -0.30 18.72 13.58
C LEU A 27 0.41 17.37 13.53
N GLY A 28 0.45 16.74 12.37
CA GLY A 28 1.15 15.49 12.18
C GLY A 28 2.63 15.61 12.55
N ARG A 29 3.29 16.68 12.12
CA ARG A 29 4.68 16.97 12.50
C ARG A 29 4.85 17.19 14.00
N GLN A 30 3.96 17.94 14.63
CA GLN A 30 4.01 18.21 16.07
C GLN A 30 3.86 16.94 16.91
N PHE A 31 3.03 15.99 16.48
CA PHE A 31 2.79 14.73 17.17
C PHE A 31 3.67 13.58 16.69
N SER A 32 4.52 13.81 15.67
CA SER A 32 5.42 12.78 15.16
C SER A 32 6.46 12.38 16.19
N ARG A 33 6.52 11.08 16.54
CA ARG A 33 7.48 10.53 17.50
C ARG A 33 8.59 9.71 16.85
N GLY A 34 8.43 9.33 15.57
CA GLY A 34 9.36 8.49 14.84
C GLY A 34 10.09 9.25 13.72
N ARG A 35 11.26 8.72 13.31
CA ARG A 35 12.03 9.29 12.18
C ARG A 35 11.20 9.32 10.88
N PHE A 36 10.44 8.24 10.60
CA PHE A 36 9.58 8.14 9.43
C PHE A 36 8.53 9.26 9.40
N GLN A 37 7.80 9.43 10.49
CA GLN A 37 6.75 10.44 10.58
C GLN A 37 7.31 11.85 10.40
N LYS A 38 8.45 12.15 11.00
CA LYS A 38 9.11 13.45 10.81
C LYS A 38 9.46 13.70 9.35
N ASN A 39 10.14 12.76 8.71
CA ASN A 39 10.52 12.89 7.30
C ASN A 39 9.31 13.02 6.39
N PHE A 40 8.25 12.24 6.64
CA PHE A 40 6.99 12.32 5.88
C PHE A 40 6.33 13.69 6.01
N PHE A 41 6.22 14.23 7.22
CA PHE A 41 5.58 15.54 7.44
C PHE A 41 6.45 16.70 6.98
N ASP A 42 7.78 16.61 7.11
CA ASP A 42 8.71 17.63 6.58
C ASP A 42 8.63 17.68 5.04
N LEU A 43 8.58 16.53 4.38
CA LEU A 43 8.34 16.44 2.95
C LEU A 43 6.97 17.00 2.57
N SER A 44 5.92 16.60 3.27
CA SER A 44 4.56 17.10 3.01
C SER A 44 4.49 18.62 3.13
N GLN A 45 5.12 19.20 4.14
CA GLN A 45 5.19 20.66 4.28
C GLN A 45 5.90 21.31 3.08
N THR A 46 7.03 20.73 2.63
CA THR A 46 7.78 21.25 1.46
C THR A 46 6.91 21.24 0.20
N LEU A 47 6.24 20.12 -0.07
CA LEU A 47 5.38 19.94 -1.24
C LEU A 47 4.10 20.81 -1.20
N LEU A 48 3.68 21.25 -0.01
CA LEU A 48 2.51 22.08 0.21
C LEU A 48 2.85 23.58 0.44
N GLN A 49 4.12 23.98 0.29
CA GLN A 49 4.51 25.40 0.37
C GLN A 49 3.99 26.22 -0.81
N ASP A 50 4.00 25.64 -2.02
CA ASP A 50 3.42 26.27 -3.20
C ASP A 50 1.89 26.17 -3.16
N ASP A 51 1.21 27.31 -3.19
CA ASP A 51 -0.25 27.39 -3.23
C ASP A 51 -0.87 26.76 -4.48
N ASN A 52 -0.10 26.57 -5.54
CA ASN A 52 -0.53 25.95 -6.78
C ASN A 52 -0.14 24.47 -6.88
N SER A 53 0.43 23.90 -5.81
CA SER A 53 0.81 22.50 -5.80
C SER A 53 -0.35 21.59 -6.23
N PRO A 54 -0.14 20.67 -7.21
CA PRO A 54 -1.16 19.72 -7.65
C PRO A 54 -1.66 18.82 -6.52
N TYR A 55 -0.90 18.68 -5.43
CA TYR A 55 -1.30 17.89 -4.27
C TYR A 55 -2.54 18.43 -3.55
N TYR A 56 -2.82 19.73 -3.62
CA TYR A 56 -4.10 20.25 -3.13
C TYR A 56 -5.30 19.71 -3.91
N THR A 57 -5.12 19.51 -5.22
CA THR A 57 -6.13 18.88 -6.07
C THR A 57 -6.34 17.41 -5.70
N ILE A 58 -5.26 16.64 -5.46
CA ILE A 58 -5.34 15.24 -5.00
C ILE A 58 -6.18 15.16 -3.73
N LEU A 59 -5.85 15.96 -2.72
CA LEU A 59 -6.50 15.91 -1.41
C LEU A 59 -7.96 16.36 -1.49
N SER A 60 -8.24 17.39 -2.30
CA SER A 60 -9.62 17.82 -2.57
C SER A 60 -10.44 16.74 -3.28
N ARG A 61 -9.84 16.02 -4.24
CA ARG A 61 -10.50 14.89 -4.91
C ARG A 61 -10.76 13.74 -3.95
N LEU A 62 -9.76 13.34 -3.18
CA LEU A 62 -9.91 12.27 -2.18
C LEU A 62 -11.05 12.55 -1.20
N THR A 63 -11.12 13.75 -0.64
CA THR A 63 -12.17 14.10 0.33
C THR A 63 -13.57 14.24 -0.27
N ARG A 64 -13.67 14.54 -1.56
CA ARG A 64 -14.94 14.71 -2.26
C ARG A 64 -15.45 13.43 -2.94
N GLU A 65 -14.53 12.62 -3.49
CA GLU A 65 -14.85 11.43 -4.29
C GLU A 65 -14.93 10.15 -3.42
N THR A 66 -14.38 10.20 -2.20
CA THR A 66 -14.35 9.04 -1.30
C THR A 66 -15.38 9.18 -0.17
N ASN A 67 -16.02 8.07 0.22
CA ASN A 67 -16.88 8.04 1.39
C ASN A 67 -16.08 8.48 2.63
N HIS A 68 -16.66 9.38 3.43
CA HIS A 68 -16.02 9.97 4.61
C HIS A 68 -15.53 8.93 5.63
N GLU A 69 -16.37 7.94 5.92
CA GLU A 69 -16.02 6.89 6.90
C GLU A 69 -14.92 5.96 6.35
N THR A 70 -14.92 5.68 5.04
CA THR A 70 -13.87 4.91 4.36
C THR A 70 -12.54 5.66 4.42
N LEU A 71 -12.53 6.95 4.07
CA LEU A 71 -11.31 7.76 4.12
C LEU A 71 -10.76 7.88 5.54
N LYS A 72 -11.64 8.09 6.53
CA LYS A 72 -11.27 8.14 7.94
C LYS A 72 -10.68 6.80 8.40
N LYS A 73 -11.38 5.70 8.16
CA LYS A 73 -10.98 4.37 8.62
C LYS A 73 -9.65 3.94 8.02
N PHE A 74 -9.53 4.02 6.69
CA PHE A 74 -8.30 3.68 5.99
C PHE A 74 -7.14 4.58 6.42
N GLY A 75 -7.37 5.90 6.52
CA GLY A 75 -6.35 6.85 6.96
C GLY A 75 -5.84 6.59 8.38
N VAL A 76 -6.72 6.23 9.32
CA VAL A 76 -6.33 5.82 10.68
C VAL A 76 -5.54 4.52 10.66
N ASN A 77 -5.99 3.53 9.88
CA ASN A 77 -5.32 2.22 9.80
C ASN A 77 -3.90 2.34 9.23
N ILE A 78 -3.70 3.09 8.15
CA ILE A 78 -2.36 3.34 7.59
C ILE A 78 -1.53 4.24 8.51
N GLY A 79 -2.02 5.44 8.80
CA GLY A 79 -1.22 6.49 9.41
C GLY A 79 -0.90 6.23 10.88
N TYR A 80 -1.87 5.73 11.63
CA TYR A 80 -1.66 5.47 13.06
C TYR A 80 -1.45 3.99 13.35
N THR A 81 -2.39 3.12 12.95
CA THR A 81 -2.32 1.71 13.35
C THR A 81 -1.10 1.02 12.76
N SER A 82 -0.79 1.24 11.47
CA SER A 82 0.39 0.63 10.85
C SER A 82 1.69 1.39 11.15
N TRP A 83 1.77 2.67 10.78
CA TRP A 83 3.04 3.42 10.82
C TRP A 83 3.44 3.97 12.20
N THR A 84 2.57 3.87 13.20
CA THR A 84 2.86 4.32 14.56
C THR A 84 2.82 3.16 15.55
N TYR A 85 1.65 2.61 15.76
CA TYR A 85 1.44 1.53 16.73
C TYR A 85 2.11 0.24 16.26
N GLY A 86 1.83 -0.22 15.06
CA GLY A 86 2.42 -1.41 14.44
C GLY A 86 3.94 -1.32 14.35
N ALA A 87 4.44 -0.20 13.84
CA ALA A 87 5.89 0.05 13.78
C ALA A 87 6.57 -0.02 15.16
N SER A 88 5.87 0.35 16.25
CA SER A 88 6.37 0.19 17.62
C SER A 88 6.42 -1.27 18.05
N LEU A 89 5.40 -2.04 17.71
CA LEU A 89 5.35 -3.49 17.98
C LEU A 89 6.43 -4.24 17.20
N ILE A 90 6.59 -3.94 15.91
CA ILE A 90 7.65 -4.51 15.06
C ILE A 90 9.01 -4.35 15.72
N ARG A 91 9.41 -3.12 16.06
CA ARG A 91 10.70 -2.86 16.71
C ARG A 91 10.87 -3.58 18.06
N SER A 92 9.80 -3.74 18.82
CA SER A 92 9.84 -4.49 20.08
C SER A 92 10.03 -5.97 19.83
N TYR A 93 9.33 -6.51 18.85
CA TYR A 93 9.41 -7.91 18.45
C TYR A 93 10.80 -8.27 17.89
N GLU A 94 11.34 -7.41 16.99
CA GLU A 94 12.69 -7.56 16.44
C GLU A 94 13.77 -7.57 17.53
N LYS A 95 13.65 -6.66 18.51
CA LYS A 95 14.57 -6.60 19.65
C LYS A 95 14.55 -7.87 20.49
N GLU A 96 13.37 -8.47 20.66
CA GLU A 96 13.19 -9.67 21.46
C GLU A 96 13.66 -10.94 20.74
N HIS A 97 13.40 -11.03 19.43
CA HIS A 97 13.59 -12.26 18.64
C HIS A 97 14.86 -12.26 17.78
N GLY A 98 15.47 -11.09 17.52
CA GLY A 98 16.74 -10.96 16.80
C GLY A 98 16.66 -11.11 15.28
N TYR A 99 15.47 -10.99 14.69
CA TYR A 99 15.28 -10.97 13.24
C TYR A 99 14.31 -9.86 12.80
N ASP A 100 14.48 -9.44 11.54
CA ASP A 100 13.71 -8.33 10.99
C ASP A 100 12.26 -8.74 10.65
N VAL A 101 11.33 -7.80 10.77
CA VAL A 101 9.90 -7.98 10.49
C VAL A 101 9.45 -6.94 9.46
N PRO A 102 8.82 -7.34 8.33
CA PRO A 102 8.32 -6.40 7.34
C PRO A 102 7.15 -5.59 7.92
N TRP A 103 7.02 -4.34 7.51
CA TRP A 103 5.87 -3.53 7.90
C TRP A 103 4.59 -3.89 7.14
N THR A 104 4.73 -4.61 6.04
CA THR A 104 3.64 -5.09 5.17
C THR A 104 3.99 -6.44 4.56
N VAL A 105 2.97 -7.19 4.17
CA VAL A 105 3.08 -8.45 3.42
C VAL A 105 2.31 -8.33 2.12
N PHE A 106 2.93 -8.76 1.03
CA PHE A 106 2.30 -8.91 -0.27
C PHE A 106 1.83 -10.36 -0.43
N MET A 107 0.61 -10.56 -0.86
CA MET A 107 0.01 -11.88 -1.05
C MET A 107 -0.73 -11.93 -2.37
N HIS A 108 -0.45 -12.96 -3.18
CA HIS A 108 -1.14 -13.24 -4.41
C HIS A 108 -2.27 -14.23 -4.15
N TYR A 109 -3.47 -13.85 -4.49
CA TYR A 109 -4.66 -14.67 -4.33
C TYR A 109 -5.20 -15.10 -5.69
N LEU A 110 -5.28 -16.41 -5.88
CA LEU A 110 -5.97 -17.05 -6.98
C LEU A 110 -7.19 -17.78 -6.41
N PRO A 111 -8.43 -17.48 -6.83
CA PRO A 111 -9.57 -18.27 -6.46
C PRO A 111 -9.33 -19.77 -6.74
N ASP A 112 -9.65 -20.63 -5.80
CA ASP A 112 -9.38 -22.07 -5.84
C ASP A 112 -7.90 -22.48 -5.93
N GLY A 113 -6.99 -21.49 -5.74
CA GLY A 113 -5.55 -21.72 -5.73
C GLY A 113 -5.02 -22.33 -4.41
N PRO A 114 -3.75 -22.72 -4.39
CA PRO A 114 -3.13 -23.31 -3.21
C PRO A 114 -3.11 -22.39 -1.98
N LEU A 115 -2.95 -21.07 -2.17
CA LEU A 115 -3.03 -20.07 -1.10
C LEU A 115 -4.49 -19.60 -0.94
N GLY A 116 -5.26 -20.31 -0.13
CA GLY A 116 -6.66 -19.98 0.12
C GLY A 116 -6.87 -18.86 1.15
N LEU A 117 -8.07 -18.26 1.18
CA LEU A 117 -8.42 -17.15 2.09
C LEU A 117 -8.25 -17.50 3.57
N LYS A 118 -8.46 -18.75 3.97
CA LYS A 118 -8.21 -19.20 5.34
C LYS A 118 -6.73 -19.07 5.73
N GLN A 119 -5.81 -19.42 4.82
CA GLN A 119 -4.37 -19.28 5.07
C GLN A 119 -3.94 -17.81 5.07
N ILE A 120 -4.47 -17.02 4.13
CA ILE A 120 -4.28 -15.56 4.10
C ILE A 120 -4.74 -14.96 5.43
N GLY A 121 -5.92 -15.34 5.93
CA GLY A 121 -6.44 -14.90 7.22
C GLY A 121 -5.52 -15.28 8.39
N GLY A 122 -4.96 -16.48 8.38
CA GLY A 122 -3.96 -16.93 9.37
C GLY A 122 -2.69 -16.06 9.35
N LEU A 123 -2.14 -15.77 8.17
CA LEU A 123 -0.97 -14.89 8.01
C LEU A 123 -1.26 -13.46 8.50
N ILE A 124 -2.47 -12.95 8.24
CA ILE A 124 -2.89 -11.62 8.71
C ILE A 124 -3.02 -11.60 10.24
N GLU A 125 -3.65 -12.61 10.85
CA GLU A 125 -3.82 -12.68 12.31
C GLU A 125 -2.46 -12.72 13.03
N GLU A 126 -1.55 -13.57 12.56
CA GLU A 126 -0.19 -13.62 13.08
C GLU A 126 0.58 -12.31 12.84
N GLY A 127 0.48 -11.74 11.63
CA GLY A 127 1.12 -10.47 11.29
C GLY A 127 0.69 -9.35 12.24
N ARG A 128 -0.61 -9.24 12.54
CA ARG A 128 -1.14 -8.27 13.51
C ARG A 128 -0.56 -8.45 14.91
N SER A 129 -0.36 -9.68 15.32
CA SER A 129 0.22 -9.98 16.65
C SER A 129 1.65 -9.46 16.80
N ILE A 130 2.40 -9.31 15.70
CA ILE A 130 3.78 -8.83 15.66
C ILE A 130 3.92 -7.39 15.16
N GLY A 131 2.80 -6.74 14.77
CA GLY A 131 2.78 -5.32 14.39
C GLY A 131 2.54 -5.02 12.93
N ILE A 132 2.27 -6.02 12.07
CA ILE A 132 1.95 -5.83 10.66
C ILE A 132 0.44 -5.54 10.54
N TYR A 133 0.10 -4.33 10.07
CA TYR A 133 -1.29 -3.88 9.91
C TYR A 133 -1.63 -3.42 8.50
N THR A 134 -0.73 -3.60 7.54
CA THR A 134 -0.96 -3.29 6.13
C THR A 134 -0.69 -4.52 5.29
N TYR A 135 -1.59 -4.83 4.36
CA TYR A 135 -1.51 -6.00 3.50
C TYR A 135 -1.86 -5.64 2.08
N PHE A 136 -1.10 -6.18 1.12
CA PHE A 136 -1.31 -6.03 -0.30
C PHE A 136 -1.81 -7.36 -0.85
N ILE A 137 -2.98 -7.34 -1.47
CA ILE A 137 -3.60 -8.53 -2.06
C ILE A 137 -3.66 -8.33 -3.57
N TYR A 138 -2.91 -9.14 -4.30
CA TYR A 138 -2.98 -9.21 -5.75
C TYR A 138 -3.97 -10.29 -6.15
N LEU A 139 -4.99 -9.92 -6.91
CA LEU A 139 -5.87 -10.91 -7.52
C LEU A 139 -5.25 -11.39 -8.84
N GLU A 140 -4.92 -12.67 -8.92
CA GLU A 140 -4.50 -13.30 -10.17
C GLU A 140 -5.66 -13.44 -11.14
N GLU A 141 -6.86 -13.68 -10.60
CA GLU A 141 -8.13 -13.72 -11.32
C GLU A 141 -9.24 -13.10 -10.47
N MET A 142 -10.28 -12.56 -11.14
CA MET A 142 -11.46 -12.07 -10.42
C MET A 142 -12.22 -13.23 -9.81
N PRO A 143 -12.60 -13.19 -8.53
CA PRO A 143 -13.44 -14.21 -7.94
C PRO A 143 -14.85 -14.16 -8.53
N GLU A 144 -15.49 -15.32 -8.70
CA GLU A 144 -16.90 -15.39 -9.08
C GLU A 144 -17.83 -14.91 -7.94
N ASP A 145 -17.41 -15.12 -6.68
CA ASP A 145 -18.10 -14.63 -5.49
C ASP A 145 -17.13 -13.87 -4.58
N TRP A 146 -17.43 -12.61 -4.36
CA TRP A 146 -16.63 -11.69 -3.54
C TRP A 146 -16.91 -11.77 -2.04
N THR A 147 -17.91 -12.56 -1.63
CA THR A 147 -18.39 -12.59 -0.25
C THR A 147 -17.28 -12.97 0.73
N GLU A 148 -16.60 -14.09 0.50
CA GLU A 148 -15.54 -14.54 1.41
C GLU A 148 -14.35 -13.59 1.47
N LEU A 149 -13.98 -12.97 0.35
CA LEU A 149 -12.88 -12.01 0.32
C LEU A 149 -13.24 -10.70 1.07
N THR A 150 -14.46 -10.22 0.91
CA THR A 150 -14.93 -9.02 1.64
C THR A 150 -15.15 -9.31 3.13
N GLU A 151 -15.60 -10.51 3.50
CA GLU A 151 -15.65 -10.97 4.89
C GLU A 151 -14.26 -11.03 5.53
N LEU A 152 -13.21 -11.41 4.79
CA LEU A 152 -11.83 -11.35 5.25
C LEU A 152 -11.46 -9.90 5.62
N PHE A 153 -11.74 -8.92 4.76
CA PHE A 153 -11.43 -7.51 5.05
C PHE A 153 -12.21 -6.98 6.26
N HIS A 154 -13.47 -7.35 6.40
CA HIS A 154 -14.29 -6.99 7.56
C HIS A 154 -13.78 -7.61 8.86
N SER A 155 -13.31 -8.86 8.82
CA SER A 155 -12.76 -9.57 9.99
C SER A 155 -11.50 -8.89 10.55
N PHE A 156 -10.77 -8.17 9.71
CA PHE A 156 -9.56 -7.44 10.09
C PHE A 156 -9.72 -5.92 9.96
N ASP A 157 -10.80 -5.41 10.50
CA ASP A 157 -11.26 -4.01 10.38
C ASP A 157 -10.20 -2.96 10.77
N ASN A 158 -9.27 -3.26 11.67
CA ASN A 158 -8.18 -2.35 12.07
C ASN A 158 -6.89 -2.52 11.26
N SER A 159 -6.89 -3.32 10.18
CA SER A 159 -5.82 -3.41 9.19
C SER A 159 -6.19 -2.61 7.94
N ALA A 160 -5.19 -2.15 7.20
CA ALA A 160 -5.36 -1.54 5.89
C ALA A 160 -5.06 -2.55 4.79
N PHE A 161 -5.95 -2.63 3.81
CA PHE A 161 -5.78 -3.50 2.65
C PHE A 161 -5.65 -2.69 1.37
N LEU A 162 -4.73 -3.11 0.51
CA LEU A 162 -4.63 -2.63 -0.87
C LEU A 162 -4.90 -3.82 -1.78
N LEU A 163 -5.99 -3.76 -2.52
CA LEU A 163 -6.44 -4.81 -3.43
C LEU A 163 -6.10 -4.43 -4.86
N PHE A 164 -5.38 -5.29 -5.56
CA PHE A 164 -4.98 -5.11 -6.95
C PHE A 164 -5.86 -5.96 -7.85
N LEU A 165 -6.65 -5.29 -8.69
CA LEU A 165 -7.52 -5.94 -9.66
C LEU A 165 -6.75 -6.20 -10.96
N PRO A 166 -6.86 -7.40 -11.55
CA PRO A 166 -6.35 -7.66 -12.90
C PRO A 166 -7.15 -6.87 -13.94
N ASP A 167 -6.67 -6.87 -15.21
CA ASP A 167 -7.36 -6.24 -16.34
C ASP A 167 -8.64 -7.02 -16.72
N ARG A 168 -9.65 -6.89 -15.88
CA ARG A 168 -10.98 -7.46 -16.03
C ARG A 168 -12.04 -6.44 -15.63
N GLU A 169 -13.17 -6.50 -16.27
CA GLU A 169 -14.32 -5.66 -15.96
C GLU A 169 -14.92 -6.04 -14.60
N LEU A 170 -15.17 -5.03 -13.76
CA LEU A 170 -15.81 -5.17 -12.47
C LEU A 170 -17.31 -4.97 -12.62
N GLU A 171 -18.11 -5.85 -12.07
CA GLU A 171 -19.56 -5.74 -12.08
C GLU A 171 -20.07 -4.78 -11.00
N ASP A 172 -21.29 -4.26 -11.20
CA ASP A 172 -21.95 -3.34 -10.25
C ASP A 172 -22.09 -3.96 -8.85
N GLY A 173 -22.50 -5.23 -8.77
CA GLY A 173 -22.66 -5.95 -7.51
C GLY A 173 -21.36 -6.11 -6.74
N ASP A 174 -20.26 -6.37 -7.43
CA ASP A 174 -18.94 -6.53 -6.84
C ASP A 174 -18.41 -5.21 -6.28
N ALA A 175 -18.61 -4.13 -7.05
CA ALA A 175 -18.28 -2.80 -6.59
C ALA A 175 -19.08 -2.37 -5.36
N ASP A 176 -20.35 -2.80 -5.24
CA ASP A 176 -21.18 -2.57 -4.05
C ASP A 176 -20.59 -3.30 -2.83
N LEU A 177 -20.18 -4.57 -2.97
CA LEU A 177 -19.53 -5.35 -1.91
C LEU A 177 -18.22 -4.72 -1.47
N LEU A 178 -17.35 -4.34 -2.43
CA LEU A 178 -16.08 -3.69 -2.15
C LEU A 178 -16.25 -2.33 -1.42
N SER A 179 -17.30 -1.57 -1.76
CA SER A 179 -17.60 -0.29 -1.12
C SER A 179 -17.99 -0.43 0.35
N GLY A 180 -18.45 -1.60 0.77
CA GLY A 180 -18.72 -1.95 2.17
C GLY A 180 -17.44 -2.05 3.01
N CYS A 181 -16.29 -2.35 2.39
CA CYS A 181 -15.01 -2.53 3.07
C CYS A 181 -14.31 -1.17 3.30
N ARG A 182 -14.50 -0.59 4.48
CA ARG A 182 -14.00 0.77 4.80
C ARG A 182 -12.50 0.85 5.03
N ASN A 183 -11.83 -0.27 5.18
CA ASN A 183 -10.40 -0.41 5.39
C ASN A 183 -9.64 -0.80 4.11
N LEU A 184 -10.27 -0.60 2.94
CA LEU A 184 -9.81 -1.05 1.64
C LEU A 184 -9.51 0.12 0.70
N LEU A 185 -8.38 0.03 0.00
CA LEU A 185 -8.04 0.77 -1.21
C LEU A 185 -8.04 -0.22 -2.38
N VAL A 186 -8.72 0.12 -3.47
CA VAL A 186 -8.80 -0.72 -4.67
C VAL A 186 -7.98 -0.11 -5.79
N SER A 187 -7.05 -0.88 -6.35
CA SER A 187 -6.19 -0.47 -7.47
C SER A 187 -6.55 -1.24 -8.73
N ALA A 188 -6.84 -0.54 -9.83
CA ALA A 188 -7.10 -1.15 -11.13
C ALA A 188 -5.86 -1.07 -12.03
N GLU A 189 -5.53 -2.19 -12.72
CA GLU A 189 -4.43 -2.26 -13.67
C GLU A 189 -4.69 -1.32 -14.87
N ILE A 190 -3.70 -0.49 -15.21
CA ILE A 190 -3.80 0.37 -16.40
C ILE A 190 -3.64 -0.49 -17.65
N ALA A 191 -4.76 -0.94 -18.18
CA ALA A 191 -4.88 -1.70 -19.42
C ALA A 191 -6.24 -1.41 -20.09
N SER A 192 -7.09 -2.40 -20.34
CA SER A 192 -8.32 -2.23 -21.12
C SER A 192 -9.49 -1.67 -20.32
N CYS A 193 -9.70 -2.20 -19.10
CA CYS A 193 -10.93 -1.98 -18.31
C CYS A 193 -10.78 -0.92 -17.19
N TYR A 194 -9.57 -0.38 -16.94
CA TYR A 194 -9.29 0.40 -15.74
C TYR A 194 -10.16 1.65 -15.56
N ARG A 195 -10.45 2.38 -16.65
CA ARG A 195 -11.23 3.64 -16.57
C ARG A 195 -12.64 3.37 -16.07
N GLU A 196 -13.25 2.31 -16.57
CA GLU A 196 -14.60 1.92 -16.20
C GLU A 196 -14.63 1.42 -14.75
N ASN A 197 -13.69 0.56 -14.37
CA ASN A 197 -13.55 0.08 -13.00
C ASN A 197 -13.34 1.24 -12.01
N ILE A 198 -12.44 2.17 -12.32
CA ILE A 198 -12.19 3.35 -11.48
C ILE A 198 -13.42 4.24 -11.38
N ARG A 199 -14.13 4.45 -12.48
CA ARG A 199 -15.38 5.24 -12.50
C ARG A 199 -16.43 4.59 -11.59
N LEU A 200 -16.61 3.29 -11.72
CA LEU A 200 -17.56 2.50 -10.96
C LEU A 200 -17.27 2.55 -9.45
N LEU A 201 -16.02 2.31 -9.06
CA LEU A 201 -15.58 2.36 -7.66
C LEU A 201 -15.71 3.76 -7.04
N LYS A 202 -15.36 4.82 -7.79
CA LYS A 202 -15.53 6.21 -7.33
C LYS A 202 -16.99 6.57 -7.09
N GLN A 203 -17.90 6.14 -7.97
CA GLN A 203 -19.35 6.37 -7.79
C GLN A 203 -19.88 5.79 -6.49
N ARG A 204 -19.23 4.75 -5.96
CA ARG A 204 -19.54 4.10 -4.69
C ARG A 204 -18.73 4.63 -3.50
N GLY A 205 -17.88 5.62 -3.75
CA GLY A 205 -17.07 6.27 -2.70
C GLY A 205 -15.90 5.41 -2.20
N CYS A 206 -15.40 4.46 -2.99
CA CYS A 206 -14.19 3.71 -2.67
C CYS A 206 -12.94 4.61 -2.72
N ILE A 207 -11.91 4.27 -1.96
CA ILE A 207 -10.55 4.79 -2.19
C ILE A 207 -9.97 4.03 -3.37
N VAL A 208 -9.52 4.75 -4.40
CA VAL A 208 -9.03 4.14 -5.63
C VAL A 208 -7.60 4.55 -5.95
N ALA A 209 -6.88 3.62 -6.58
CA ALA A 209 -5.59 3.83 -7.20
C ALA A 209 -5.57 3.20 -8.59
N ASN A 210 -4.56 3.53 -9.37
CA ASN A 210 -4.17 2.73 -10.52
C ASN A 210 -2.83 2.07 -10.27
N HIS A 211 -2.57 0.95 -10.95
CA HIS A 211 -1.25 0.37 -11.04
C HIS A 211 -0.87 0.08 -12.48
N TYR A 212 0.43 0.13 -12.75
CA TYR A 212 1.01 -0.09 -14.05
C TYR A 212 2.23 -0.99 -13.95
N TYR A 213 2.20 -2.13 -14.65
CA TYR A 213 3.33 -3.04 -14.73
C TYR A 213 4.32 -2.57 -15.79
N TYR A 214 5.57 -2.33 -15.41
CA TYR A 214 6.64 -1.92 -16.32
C TYR A 214 7.76 -2.94 -16.40
N TYR A 215 8.44 -2.97 -17.54
CA TYR A 215 9.61 -3.81 -17.81
C TYR A 215 10.82 -3.03 -18.32
N SER A 216 10.65 -1.74 -18.61
CA SER A 216 11.71 -0.84 -19.08
C SER A 216 11.55 0.54 -18.46
N SER A 217 12.61 1.34 -18.50
CA SER A 217 12.68 2.67 -17.93
C SER A 217 12.47 3.78 -18.96
N ASP A 218 11.50 3.65 -19.86
CA ASP A 218 11.18 4.71 -20.82
C ASP A 218 10.57 5.92 -20.09
N PRO A 219 11.25 7.09 -20.04
CA PRO A 219 10.76 8.27 -19.32
C PRO A 219 9.48 8.86 -19.93
N GLU A 220 9.31 8.75 -21.25
CA GLU A 220 8.11 9.24 -21.93
C GLU A 220 6.90 8.40 -21.53
N GLU A 221 7.07 7.09 -21.43
CA GLU A 221 6.04 6.16 -20.95
C GLU A 221 5.65 6.46 -19.51
N ILE A 222 6.61 6.62 -18.60
CA ILE A 222 6.35 6.94 -17.19
C ILE A 222 5.56 8.24 -17.08
N THR A 223 6.00 9.29 -17.76
CA THR A 223 5.32 10.59 -17.77
C THR A 223 3.91 10.50 -18.36
N ARG A 224 3.73 9.72 -19.42
CA ARG A 224 2.42 9.48 -20.03
C ARG A 224 1.47 8.79 -19.06
N GLN A 225 1.92 7.75 -18.36
CA GLN A 225 1.10 7.04 -17.38
C GLN A 225 0.67 7.96 -16.22
N VAL A 226 1.56 8.83 -15.75
CA VAL A 226 1.22 9.82 -14.71
C VAL A 226 0.20 10.83 -15.23
N LYS A 227 0.39 11.35 -16.46
CA LYS A 227 -0.51 12.34 -17.08
C LYS A 227 -1.91 11.80 -17.33
N ASP A 228 -2.00 10.55 -17.79
CA ASP A 228 -3.26 9.92 -18.20
C ASP A 228 -3.98 9.18 -17.05
N CYS A 229 -3.39 9.18 -15.86
CA CYS A 229 -3.96 8.52 -14.70
C CYS A 229 -5.21 9.24 -14.15
N ASP A 230 -6.30 8.51 -14.02
CA ASP A 230 -7.57 9.02 -13.49
C ASP A 230 -7.67 8.96 -11.95
N SER A 231 -6.74 8.28 -11.30
CA SER A 231 -6.73 8.11 -9.85
C SER A 231 -5.74 9.09 -9.17
N PRO A 232 -5.95 9.43 -7.91
CA PRO A 232 -5.03 10.25 -7.15
C PRO A 232 -3.68 9.57 -6.84
N LEU A 233 -3.62 8.24 -6.94
CA LEU A 233 -2.46 7.41 -6.65
C LEU A 233 -2.17 6.49 -7.84
N LEU A 234 -0.92 6.47 -8.29
CA LEU A 234 -0.43 5.57 -9.34
C LEU A 234 0.75 4.75 -8.83
N LEU A 235 0.60 3.43 -8.86
CA LEU A 235 1.60 2.48 -8.41
C LEU A 235 2.32 1.89 -9.62
N PHE A 236 3.62 2.13 -9.75
CA PHE A 236 4.47 1.47 -10.72
C PHE A 236 5.00 0.17 -10.12
N ILE A 237 4.82 -0.94 -10.82
CA ILE A 237 5.21 -2.28 -10.38
C ILE A 237 6.15 -2.88 -11.42
N ALA A 238 7.37 -3.21 -11.01
CA ALA A 238 8.32 -3.86 -11.88
C ALA A 238 7.86 -5.28 -12.20
N ARG A 239 7.87 -5.66 -13.47
CA ARG A 239 7.69 -7.07 -13.86
C ARG A 239 8.93 -7.89 -13.48
N ASP A 240 8.77 -9.20 -13.35
CA ASP A 240 9.84 -10.11 -12.92
C ASP A 240 11.07 -10.05 -13.83
N ASP A 241 10.85 -9.88 -15.14
CA ASP A 241 11.89 -9.78 -16.17
C ASP A 241 12.51 -8.38 -16.29
N CYS A 242 12.06 -7.39 -15.51
CA CYS A 242 12.59 -6.03 -15.52
C CYS A 242 14.01 -5.99 -14.95
N MET A 243 14.94 -5.42 -15.73
CA MET A 243 16.33 -5.32 -15.33
C MET A 243 16.52 -4.41 -14.09
N PRO A 244 17.44 -4.74 -13.17
CA PRO A 244 17.67 -3.93 -11.97
C PRO A 244 18.01 -2.46 -12.25
N GLU A 245 18.68 -2.18 -13.38
CA GLU A 245 18.98 -0.81 -13.79
C GLU A 245 17.72 -0.03 -14.19
N ASP A 246 16.78 -0.68 -14.88
CA ASP A 246 15.52 -0.06 -15.25
C ASP A 246 14.65 0.18 -14.02
N ARG A 247 14.59 -0.76 -13.08
CA ARG A 247 13.89 -0.57 -11.79
C ARG A 247 14.40 0.67 -11.05
N ARG A 248 15.73 0.84 -10.99
CA ARG A 248 16.33 2.02 -10.35
C ARG A 248 15.98 3.30 -11.09
N ARG A 249 16.08 3.32 -12.43
CA ARG A 249 15.73 4.50 -13.25
C ARG A 249 14.27 4.90 -13.10
N VAL A 250 13.36 3.93 -13.07
CA VAL A 250 11.92 4.20 -12.83
C VAL A 250 11.71 4.76 -11.43
N ALA A 251 12.35 4.18 -10.41
CA ALA A 251 12.26 4.68 -9.04
C ALA A 251 12.77 6.12 -8.92
N ASP A 252 13.88 6.46 -9.59
CA ASP A 252 14.44 7.81 -9.61
C ASP A 252 13.51 8.78 -10.36
N ALA A 253 12.95 8.38 -11.50
CA ALA A 253 11.99 9.19 -12.25
C ALA A 253 10.69 9.44 -11.46
N VAL A 254 10.13 8.41 -10.83
CA VAL A 254 8.95 8.51 -9.97
C VAL A 254 9.22 9.43 -8.78
N TYR A 255 10.42 9.33 -8.19
CA TYR A 255 10.83 10.21 -7.11
C TYR A 255 10.91 11.68 -7.57
N ASP A 256 11.51 11.94 -8.73
CA ASP A 256 11.63 13.30 -9.30
C ASP A 256 10.24 13.90 -9.59
N ILE A 257 9.35 13.15 -10.24
CA ILE A 257 7.97 13.58 -10.50
C ILE A 257 7.23 13.93 -9.19
N ARG A 258 7.45 13.18 -8.10
CA ARG A 258 6.86 13.49 -6.80
C ARG A 258 7.34 14.80 -6.18
N TYR A 259 8.62 15.11 -6.35
CA TYR A 259 9.22 16.33 -5.83
C TYR A 259 8.94 17.56 -6.68
N HIS A 260 8.71 17.36 -7.98
CA HIS A 260 8.39 18.41 -8.96
C HIS A 260 7.04 18.09 -9.62
N PRO A 261 5.93 18.11 -8.85
CA PRO A 261 4.65 17.62 -9.34
C PRO A 261 4.04 18.59 -10.38
N GLU A 262 3.81 18.09 -11.57
CA GLU A 262 3.08 18.79 -12.64
C GLU A 262 1.62 18.35 -12.75
N PHE A 263 1.32 17.13 -12.32
CA PHE A 263 0.01 16.50 -12.42
C PHE A 263 -0.58 16.18 -11.05
N PRO A 264 -1.92 16.17 -10.90
CA PRO A 264 -2.58 15.84 -9.63
C PRO A 264 -2.64 14.32 -9.40
N VAL A 265 -1.49 13.67 -9.43
CA VAL A 265 -1.26 12.25 -9.21
C VAL A 265 -0.05 12.08 -8.29
N PHE A 266 -0.13 11.20 -7.31
CA PHE A 266 0.98 10.80 -6.46
C PHE A 266 1.55 9.49 -6.98
N PRO A 267 2.67 9.50 -7.73
CA PRO A 267 3.26 8.27 -8.24
C PRO A 267 4.12 7.60 -7.17
N VAL A 268 4.11 6.28 -7.15
CA VAL A 268 4.87 5.42 -6.23
C VAL A 268 5.51 4.30 -7.04
N GLU A 269 6.81 4.09 -6.93
CA GLU A 269 7.42 2.84 -7.36
C GLU A 269 7.35 1.86 -6.18
N LEU A 270 6.51 0.84 -6.34
CA LEU A 270 5.99 0.06 -5.23
C LEU A 270 7.09 -0.56 -4.37
N HIS A 271 7.97 -1.32 -4.98
CA HIS A 271 9.00 -2.06 -4.23
C HIS A 271 10.07 -1.14 -3.65
N SER A 272 10.55 -0.14 -4.40
CA SER A 272 11.60 0.78 -3.92
C SER A 272 11.10 1.66 -2.78
N ASP A 273 9.90 2.21 -2.90
CA ASP A 273 9.35 3.08 -1.88
C ASP A 273 9.04 2.30 -0.60
N PHE A 274 8.51 1.07 -0.71
CA PHE A 274 8.17 0.29 0.46
C PHE A 274 9.39 -0.34 1.15
N ARG A 275 10.46 -0.64 0.40
CA ARG A 275 11.76 -0.94 1.00
C ARG A 275 12.31 0.23 1.82
N ARG A 276 12.11 1.47 1.35
CA ARG A 276 12.47 2.66 2.15
C ARG A 276 11.65 2.76 3.43
N VAL A 277 10.36 2.42 3.39
CA VAL A 277 9.51 2.36 4.59
C VAL A 277 10.00 1.29 5.56
N ASP A 278 10.33 0.09 5.08
CA ASP A 278 10.94 -0.98 5.87
C ASP A 278 12.21 -0.49 6.59
N GLN A 279 13.14 0.08 5.84
CA GLN A 279 14.40 0.61 6.39
C GLN A 279 14.19 1.64 7.50
N ILE A 280 13.12 2.42 7.41
CA ILE A 280 12.80 3.43 8.44
C ILE A 280 12.15 2.79 9.66
N ILE A 281 11.31 1.77 9.47
CA ILE A 281 10.59 1.07 10.55
C ILE A 281 11.50 0.07 11.25
N SER A 282 12.16 -0.80 10.50
CA SER A 282 12.94 -1.95 10.97
C SER A 282 14.45 -1.74 10.92
N GLY A 283 14.92 -0.75 10.18
CA GLY A 283 16.36 -0.50 9.95
C GLY A 283 16.94 -1.32 8.80
N ARG A 284 16.22 -2.30 8.27
CA ARG A 284 16.60 -3.14 7.13
C ARG A 284 15.44 -3.33 6.18
N THR A 285 15.71 -3.90 5.01
CA THR A 285 14.68 -4.27 4.04
C THR A 285 14.31 -5.73 4.24
N CYS A 286 13.04 -5.99 4.52
CA CYS A 286 12.52 -7.33 4.77
C CYS A 286 11.15 -7.57 4.12
N LEU A 287 10.84 -6.90 3.00
CA LEU A 287 9.61 -7.12 2.26
C LEU A 287 9.40 -8.60 1.97
N LEU A 288 8.19 -9.06 2.19
CA LEU A 288 7.77 -10.44 2.05
C LEU A 288 6.63 -10.51 1.04
N GLU A 289 6.78 -11.37 0.03
CA GLU A 289 5.77 -11.62 -0.98
C GLU A 289 5.46 -13.12 -1.03
N VAL A 290 4.18 -13.45 -0.91
CA VAL A 290 3.68 -14.83 -0.91
C VAL A 290 2.85 -15.03 -2.19
N GLU A 291 3.38 -15.83 -3.10
CA GLU A 291 2.76 -16.14 -4.37
C GLU A 291 1.51 -17.02 -4.21
N ALA A 292 0.60 -17.01 -5.19
CA ALA A 292 -0.61 -17.84 -5.19
C ALA A 292 -0.30 -19.35 -5.08
N ASN A 293 0.88 -19.80 -5.59
CA ASN A 293 1.38 -21.17 -5.45
C ASN A 293 2.10 -21.42 -4.11
N ARG A 294 2.06 -20.47 -3.18
CA ARG A 294 2.71 -20.45 -1.87
C ARG A 294 4.24 -20.35 -1.90
N LYS A 295 4.86 -20.07 -3.03
CA LYS A 295 6.26 -19.64 -3.02
C LYS A 295 6.39 -18.33 -2.27
N VAL A 296 7.54 -18.13 -1.65
CA VAL A 296 7.85 -16.86 -0.97
C VAL A 296 9.00 -16.20 -1.69
N SER A 297 8.76 -15.02 -2.20
CA SER A 297 9.77 -14.16 -2.81
C SER A 297 10.41 -13.28 -1.74
N LEU A 298 11.73 -13.17 -1.80
CA LEU A 298 12.52 -12.37 -0.85
C LEU A 298 13.00 -11.07 -1.50
N PRO A 299 13.40 -10.08 -0.68
CA PRO A 299 13.85 -8.77 -1.19
C PRO A 299 15.05 -8.83 -2.15
N ASP A 300 15.87 -9.86 -2.07
CA ASP A 300 17.04 -10.09 -2.95
C ASP A 300 16.69 -10.79 -4.27
N GLY A 301 15.41 -11.10 -4.49
CA GLY A 301 14.92 -11.82 -5.66
C GLY A 301 15.09 -13.35 -5.57
N SER A 302 15.58 -13.88 -4.45
CA SER A 302 15.59 -15.32 -4.19
C SER A 302 14.21 -15.82 -3.78
N PHE A 303 13.99 -17.13 -3.90
CA PHE A 303 12.74 -17.78 -3.53
C PHE A 303 12.98 -18.81 -2.44
N LEU A 304 12.10 -18.84 -1.47
CA LEU A 304 11.95 -19.98 -0.59
C LEU A 304 11.02 -21.02 -1.23
N SER A 305 11.27 -22.28 -0.93
CA SER A 305 10.32 -23.36 -1.26
C SER A 305 8.94 -23.00 -0.70
N ALA A 306 7.89 -23.50 -1.39
CA ALA A 306 6.51 -23.22 -1.03
C ALA A 306 6.28 -23.31 0.49
N LEU A 307 5.46 -22.37 1.01
CA LEU A 307 5.00 -22.40 2.40
C LEU A 307 4.35 -23.76 2.69
N ASP A 308 4.84 -24.41 3.73
CA ASP A 308 4.10 -25.51 4.34
C ASP A 308 2.72 -24.99 4.77
N PRO A 309 1.63 -25.74 4.53
CA PRO A 309 0.30 -25.35 4.98
C PRO A 309 0.20 -24.93 6.46
N ASP A 310 1.02 -25.56 7.29
CA ASP A 310 1.06 -25.33 8.75
C ASP A 310 2.16 -24.34 9.18
N MET A 311 2.89 -23.72 8.22
CA MET A 311 3.95 -22.78 8.55
C MET A 311 3.36 -21.45 9.02
N THR A 312 3.76 -21.04 10.22
CA THR A 312 3.42 -19.72 10.78
C THR A 312 4.26 -18.61 10.16
N LEU A 313 3.74 -17.38 10.15
CA LEU A 313 4.50 -16.21 9.70
C LEU A 313 5.80 -16.03 10.53
N ALA A 314 5.73 -16.21 11.84
CA ALA A 314 6.93 -16.18 12.70
C ALA A 314 7.95 -17.25 12.34
N GLY A 315 7.48 -18.46 12.00
CA GLY A 315 8.33 -19.56 11.52
C GLY A 315 9.00 -19.21 10.19
N LEU A 316 8.27 -18.58 9.27
CA LEU A 316 8.76 -18.11 8.01
C LEU A 316 9.84 -17.02 8.18
N LEU A 317 9.56 -15.99 8.97
CA LEU A 317 10.52 -14.91 9.24
C LEU A 317 11.80 -15.42 9.89
N ARG A 318 11.72 -16.37 10.81
CA ARG A 318 12.89 -17.03 11.40
C ARG A 318 13.70 -17.83 10.37
N LYS A 319 13.02 -18.51 9.46
CA LYS A 319 13.69 -19.29 8.38
C LYS A 319 14.44 -18.36 7.42
N ILE A 320 13.83 -17.23 7.05
CA ILE A 320 14.46 -16.21 6.20
C ILE A 320 15.71 -15.65 6.88
N SER A 321 15.60 -15.25 8.14
CA SER A 321 16.71 -14.71 8.93
C SER A 321 17.88 -15.70 9.05
N GLY A 322 17.60 -16.98 9.23
CA GLY A 322 18.63 -18.02 9.30
C GLY A 322 19.39 -18.24 7.98
N GLN A 323 18.79 -17.92 6.84
CA GLN A 323 19.44 -18.00 5.52
C GLN A 323 20.30 -16.78 5.20
N THR A 324 19.91 -15.60 5.70
CA THR A 324 20.65 -14.34 5.49
C THR A 324 22.02 -14.34 6.22
N VAL A 325 22.16 -15.13 7.28
CA VAL A 325 23.45 -15.27 8.03
C VAL A 325 24.50 -16.07 7.25
N CYS A 326 24.10 -16.84 6.22
CA CYS A 326 25.04 -17.64 5.38
C CYS A 326 25.55 -16.90 4.14
N GLY A 327 25.06 -15.70 3.84
CA GLY A 327 25.46 -14.88 2.70
C GLY A 327 26.03 -13.56 3.17
N GLU A 328 27.26 -13.52 3.68
CA GLU A 328 28.01 -12.27 3.86
C GLU A 328 28.19 -11.61 2.49
N TYR A 329 27.83 -10.35 2.46
CA TYR A 329 27.98 -9.46 1.31
C TYR A 329 29.41 -9.45 0.77
N ALA A 330 29.58 -9.93 -0.47
CA ALA A 330 30.73 -9.59 -1.29
C ALA A 330 30.34 -8.41 -2.21
#